data_9ab141febc2d32a0ab70750753ffb807
#
_entry.id   9ab141febc2d32a0ab70750753ffb807
#
_cell.length_a   1.000
_cell.length_b   1.000
_cell.length_c   1.000
_cell.angle_alpha   90.00
_cell.angle_beta   90.00
_cell.angle_gamma   90.00
#
_symmetry.space_group_name_H-M   'P 1'
#
loop_
_entity.id
_entity.type
_entity.pdbx_description
1 polymer ?
#
loop_
_entity_poly.entity_id
_entity_poly.type
_entity_poly.pdbx_seq_one_letter_code
_entity_poly.pdbx_strand_id
1 'polypeptide(L)'
;MTKADIVNEIAKNTGIEKVTVQKTVEALMETIKHSMVGGNNVYLRGFGSFIVKKRAKKTARNISKNTTIIIPAHNIPAFKPAKSFINKVKSHAKK
;
A
#
# COMPACT_ATOMS: atom_id res chain seq x y z
N MET A 1 -13.77 -0.52 3.63
CA MET A 1 -13.25 0.00 4.90
C MET A 1 -12.34 1.19 4.65
N THR A 2 -12.64 2.31 5.27
CA THR A 2 -11.87 3.53 5.11
C THR A 2 -10.90 3.72 6.27
N LYS A 3 -10.06 4.77 6.18
CA LYS A 3 -9.16 5.11 7.30
C LYS A 3 -9.96 5.35 8.57
N ALA A 4 -11.08 6.04 8.49
CA ALA A 4 -11.92 6.31 9.65
C ALA A 4 -12.45 5.02 10.25
N ASP A 5 -12.85 4.08 9.42
CA ASP A 5 -13.33 2.77 9.88
C ASP A 5 -12.23 2.00 10.61
N ILE A 6 -11.01 2.06 10.06
CA ILE A 6 -9.86 1.38 10.68
C ILE A 6 -9.57 1.98 12.05
N VAL A 7 -9.56 3.32 12.14
CA VAL A 7 -9.32 4.00 13.40
C VAL A 7 -10.35 3.61 14.44
N ASN A 8 -11.63 3.59 14.06
CA ASN A 8 -12.72 3.19 14.97
C ASN A 8 -12.55 1.76 15.46
N GLU A 9 -12.23 0.84 14.54
CA GLU A 9 -12.04 -0.57 14.87
C GLU A 9 -10.89 -0.77 15.85
N ILE A 10 -9.77 -0.11 15.60
CA ILE A 10 -8.59 -0.24 16.46
C ILE A 10 -8.90 0.33 17.84
N ALA A 11 -9.51 1.50 17.91
CA ALA A 11 -9.85 2.13 19.18
C ALA A 11 -10.78 1.23 19.99
N LYS A 12 -11.75 0.62 19.34
CA LYS A 12 -12.70 -0.28 19.96
C LYS A 12 -12.01 -1.55 20.49
N ASN A 13 -11.13 -2.13 19.69
CA ASN A 13 -10.48 -3.40 20.02
C ASN A 13 -9.37 -3.27 21.06
N THR A 14 -8.72 -2.11 21.13
CA THR A 14 -7.56 -1.92 22.00
C THR A 14 -7.89 -1.10 23.26
N GLY A 15 -8.98 -0.35 23.24
CA GLY A 15 -9.29 0.57 24.32
C GLY A 15 -8.46 1.84 24.27
N ILE A 16 -7.65 2.02 23.23
CA ILE A 16 -6.85 3.23 23.09
C ILE A 16 -7.75 4.35 22.57
N GLU A 17 -7.51 5.56 23.06
CA GLU A 17 -8.28 6.72 22.68
C GLU A 17 -8.26 6.94 21.17
N LYS A 18 -9.40 7.24 20.59
CA LYS A 18 -9.55 7.38 19.14
C LYS A 18 -8.60 8.42 18.54
N VAL A 19 -8.40 9.55 19.22
CA VAL A 19 -7.48 10.59 18.74
C VAL A 19 -6.06 10.05 18.66
N THR A 20 -5.65 9.28 19.66
CA THR A 20 -4.32 8.67 19.69
C THR A 20 -4.17 7.64 18.57
N VAL A 21 -5.19 6.83 18.36
CA VAL A 21 -5.18 5.84 17.27
C VAL A 21 -5.07 6.53 15.92
N GLN A 22 -5.83 7.58 15.72
CA GLN A 22 -5.80 8.33 14.47
C GLN A 22 -4.42 8.88 14.16
N LYS A 23 -3.79 9.50 15.15
CA LYS A 23 -2.43 10.03 15.01
C LYS A 23 -1.44 8.93 14.66
N THR A 24 -1.58 7.80 15.33
CA THR A 24 -0.67 6.67 15.12
C THR A 24 -0.84 6.08 13.71
N VAL A 25 -2.08 5.90 13.27
CA VAL A 25 -2.36 5.37 11.94
C VAL A 25 -1.82 6.30 10.86
N GLU A 26 -2.04 7.61 11.03
CA GLU A 26 -1.54 8.58 10.06
C GLU A 26 -0.02 8.63 10.04
N ALA A 27 0.60 8.55 11.22
CA ALA A 27 2.06 8.53 11.31
C ALA A 27 2.64 7.27 10.67
N LEU A 28 1.97 6.13 10.82
CA LEU A 28 2.40 4.88 10.18
C LEU A 28 2.42 5.04 8.67
N MET A 29 1.36 5.56 8.09
CA MET A 29 1.28 5.73 6.65
C MET A 29 2.32 6.73 6.13
N GLU A 30 2.53 7.83 6.85
CA GLU A 30 3.53 8.81 6.47
C GLU A 30 4.94 8.26 6.55
N THR A 31 5.22 7.48 7.59
CA THR A 31 6.53 6.85 7.76
C THR A 31 6.81 5.87 6.61
N ILE A 32 5.82 5.07 6.24
CA ILE A 32 5.96 4.13 5.14
C ILE A 32 6.21 4.88 3.83
N LYS A 33 5.42 5.92 3.56
CA LYS A 33 5.57 6.73 2.34
C LYS A 33 6.96 7.36 2.28
N HIS A 34 7.40 7.94 3.39
CA HIS A 34 8.69 8.62 3.45
C HIS A 34 9.85 7.66 3.17
N SER A 35 9.79 6.47 3.76
CA SER A 35 10.80 5.45 3.52
C SER A 35 10.86 5.05 2.06
N MET A 36 9.71 4.84 1.44
CA MET A 36 9.64 4.40 0.05
C MET A 36 10.03 5.51 -0.93
N VAL A 37 9.72 6.76 -0.61
CA VAL A 37 10.17 7.88 -1.43
C VAL A 37 11.69 7.93 -1.46
N GLY A 38 12.34 7.58 -0.36
CA GLY A 38 13.80 7.49 -0.29
C GLY A 38 14.39 6.23 -0.93
N GLY A 39 13.55 5.38 -1.51
CA GLY A 39 14.00 4.17 -2.21
C GLY A 39 14.12 2.94 -1.32
N ASN A 40 13.63 3.00 -0.09
CA ASN A 40 13.74 1.89 0.85
C ASN A 40 12.43 1.14 0.99
N ASN A 41 12.52 -0.19 1.02
CA ASN A 41 11.35 -1.03 1.24
C ASN A 41 10.99 -1.07 2.72
N VAL A 42 9.72 -1.37 3.01
CA VAL A 42 9.25 -1.51 4.38
C VAL A 42 8.70 -2.91 4.56
N TYR A 43 9.22 -3.62 5.55
CA TYR A 43 8.83 -5.01 5.81
C TYR A 43 8.05 -5.10 7.12
N LEU A 44 6.81 -5.60 7.04
CA LEU A 44 5.95 -5.78 8.20
C LEU A 44 5.70 -7.27 8.37
N ARG A 45 6.40 -7.85 9.32
CA ARG A 45 6.37 -9.28 9.56
C ARG A 45 4.94 -9.79 9.78
N GLY A 46 4.58 -10.83 9.05
CA GLY A 46 3.26 -11.44 9.16
C GLY A 46 2.16 -10.71 8.40
N PHE A 47 2.47 -9.53 7.87
CA PHE A 47 1.51 -8.74 7.11
C PHE A 47 1.91 -8.66 5.63
N GLY A 48 3.10 -8.14 5.36
CA GLY A 48 3.58 -8.02 4.00
C GLY A 48 4.70 -7.01 3.88
N SER A 49 5.07 -6.72 2.66
CA SER A 49 6.15 -5.79 2.35
C SER A 49 5.66 -4.71 1.41
N PHE A 50 6.01 -3.47 1.72
CA PHE A 50 5.81 -2.36 0.81
C PHE A 50 7.12 -2.17 0.07
N ILE A 51 7.12 -2.42 -1.23
CA ILE A 51 8.35 -2.43 -2.02
C ILE A 51 8.32 -1.34 -3.08
N VAL A 52 9.51 -0.82 -3.38
CA VAL A 52 9.70 0.11 -4.48
C VAL A 52 10.02 -0.73 -5.69
N LYS A 53 9.16 -0.67 -6.68
CA LYS A 53 9.28 -1.47 -7.88
C LYS A 53 9.59 -0.56 -9.06
N LYS A 54 10.55 -0.97 -9.87
CA LYS A 54 10.90 -0.21 -11.05
C LYS A 54 10.02 -0.61 -12.22
N ARG A 55 9.34 0.36 -12.79
CA ARG A 55 8.52 0.17 -13.98
C ARG A 55 9.38 0.52 -15.19
N ALA A 56 9.51 -0.42 -16.12
CA ALA A 56 10.30 -0.19 -17.32
C ALA A 56 9.64 0.86 -18.21
N LYS A 57 10.47 1.49 -19.03
CA LYS A 57 10.01 2.42 -20.07
C LYS A 57 8.99 1.73 -20.96
N LYS A 58 7.96 2.43 -21.32
CA LYS A 58 6.82 1.86 -22.00
C LYS A 58 6.32 2.80 -23.08
N THR A 59 5.84 2.23 -24.17
CA THR A 59 5.24 3.00 -25.25
C THR A 59 3.73 2.79 -25.23
N ALA A 60 2.99 3.87 -25.20
CA ALA A 60 1.55 3.84 -25.23
C ALA A 60 1.04 4.63 -26.42
N ARG A 61 -0.11 4.24 -26.93
CA ARG A 61 -0.71 4.92 -28.06
C ARG A 61 -1.92 5.70 -27.61
N ASN A 62 -1.96 6.97 -28.00
CA ASN A 62 -3.12 7.81 -27.74
C ASN A 62 -4.11 7.64 -28.91
N ILE A 63 -5.17 6.90 -28.67
CA ILE A 63 -6.14 6.56 -29.70
C ILE A 63 -6.83 7.79 -30.28
N SER A 64 -7.20 8.73 -29.43
CA SER A 64 -7.96 9.90 -29.88
C SER A 64 -7.12 10.84 -30.75
N LYS A 65 -5.82 10.92 -30.52
CA LYS A 65 -4.91 11.77 -31.30
C LYS A 65 -4.05 10.98 -32.25
N ASN A 66 -4.16 9.68 -32.21
CA ASN A 66 -3.37 8.79 -33.04
C ASN A 66 -1.86 9.08 -32.96
N THR A 67 -1.40 9.39 -31.76
CA THR A 67 0.01 9.66 -31.50
C THR A 67 0.57 8.63 -30.53
N THR A 68 1.90 8.50 -30.54
CA THR A 68 2.60 7.60 -29.65
C THR A 68 3.12 8.38 -28.45
N ILE A 69 2.85 7.88 -27.25
CA ILE A 69 3.33 8.49 -26.01
C ILE A 69 4.36 7.55 -25.39
N ILE A 70 5.49 8.12 -25.00
CA ILE A 70 6.54 7.36 -24.33
C ILE A 70 6.44 7.65 -22.85
N ILE A 71 6.23 6.59 -22.06
CA ILE A 71 6.20 6.68 -20.61
C ILE A 71 7.58 6.26 -20.11
N PRO A 72 8.34 7.18 -19.50
CA PRO A 72 9.70 6.84 -19.06
C PRO A 72 9.68 5.85 -17.91
N ALA A 73 10.82 5.20 -17.70
CA ALA A 73 11.00 4.32 -16.56
C ALA A 73 10.83 5.12 -15.26
N HIS A 74 10.16 4.53 -14.28
CA HIS A 74 9.91 5.21 -13.02
C HIS A 74 9.69 4.18 -11.92
N ASN A 75 9.79 4.63 -10.68
CA ASN A 75 9.54 3.78 -9.53
C ASN A 75 8.09 3.91 -9.10
N ILE A 76 7.49 2.81 -8.70
CA ILE A 76 6.13 2.79 -8.18
C ILE A 76 6.12 2.03 -6.86
N PRO A 77 5.21 2.39 -5.94
CA PRO A 77 5.02 1.59 -4.76
C PRO A 77 4.19 0.35 -5.07
N ALA A 78 4.50 -0.74 -4.41
CA ALA A 78 3.75 -1.98 -4.53
C ALA A 78 3.67 -2.65 -3.17
N PHE A 79 2.61 -3.42 -2.96
CA PHE A 79 2.44 -4.18 -1.73
C PHE A 79 2.49 -5.66 -2.05
N LYS A 80 3.38 -6.36 -1.37
CA LYS A 80 3.50 -7.80 -1.51
C LYS A 80 3.06 -8.44 -0.19
N PRO A 81 1.89 -9.07 -0.14
CA PRO A 81 1.38 -9.63 1.12
C PRO A 81 2.23 -10.80 1.59
N ALA A 82 2.30 -10.97 2.90
CA ALA A 82 2.99 -12.11 3.48
C ALA A 82 2.25 -13.40 3.14
N LYS A 83 2.98 -14.50 3.07
CA LYS A 83 2.41 -15.79 2.72
C LYS A 83 1.29 -16.19 3.68
N SER A 84 1.47 -15.96 4.97
CA SER A 84 0.44 -16.25 5.96
C SER A 84 -0.81 -15.42 5.75
N PHE A 85 -0.65 -14.17 5.33
CA PHE A 85 -1.76 -13.29 5.01
C PHE A 85 -2.51 -13.80 3.79
N ILE A 86 -1.76 -14.16 2.74
CA ILE A 86 -2.36 -14.71 1.52
C ILE A 86 -3.18 -15.96 1.85
N ASN A 87 -2.61 -16.85 2.63
CA ASN A 87 -3.29 -18.11 2.98
C ASN A 87 -4.57 -17.86 3.77
N LYS A 88 -4.56 -16.90 4.69
CA LYS A 88 -5.74 -16.57 5.46
C LYS A 88 -6.88 -16.04 4.59
N VAL A 89 -6.56 -15.14 3.69
CA VAL A 89 -7.56 -14.59 2.78
C VAL A 89 -8.09 -15.66 1.86
N LYS A 90 -7.19 -16.51 1.36
CA LYS A 90 -7.55 -17.58 0.45
C LYS A 90 -8.48 -18.61 1.09
N SER A 91 -8.21 -18.97 2.34
CA SER A 91 -9.02 -19.97 3.04
C SER A 91 -10.40 -19.46 3.44
N HIS A 92 -10.56 -18.15 3.56
CA HIS A 92 -11.85 -17.54 3.89
C HIS A 92 -12.56 -16.94 2.68
N ALA A 93 -11.99 -17.11 1.49
CA ALA A 93 -12.61 -16.57 0.29
C ALA A 93 -13.93 -17.27 0.01
N LYS A 94 -14.93 -16.49 -0.39
CA LYS A 94 -16.23 -17.00 -0.80
C LYS A 94 -16.32 -17.00 -2.30
N LYS A 95 -16.96 -17.99 -2.83
CA LYS A 95 -17.19 -18.07 -4.27
C LYS A 95 -18.40 -17.29 -4.70
#